data_7aaeae9abcae43ae4f3050494cf4e765
#
_entry.id   7aaeae9abcae43ae4f3050494cf4e765
#
_cell.length_a   1.000
_cell.length_b   1.000
_cell.length_c   1.000
_cell.angle_alpha   90.00
_cell.angle_beta   90.00
_cell.angle_gamma   90.00
#
_symmetry.space_group_name_H-M   'P 1'
#
loop_
_entity.id
_entity.type
_entity.pdbx_description
1 polymer ?
#
loop_
_entity_poly.entity_id
_entity_poly.type
_entity_poly.pdbx_seq_one_letter_code
_entity_poly.pdbx_strand_id
1 'polypeptide(L)'
;PWEFRAKPAWQRLLIMLGGVLVNVLLAFVIYIGILFTWGETYLPAKNVTYGVVCDSVFKNIGMRNGDIIVALDNKEVVRFDDVLPEILFNRSKTIQVLRNGEQVSLDIPDDFIATLLELSSKSFKLNPLLTPRIPVDGIEIQDFGDYSVAYDAGMRKGDKILSVNGHT
;
A
#
# COMPACT_ATOMS: atom_id res chain seq x y z
N PRO A 1 19.59 -52.60 15.08
CA PRO A 1 20.49 -51.43 15.22
C PRO A 1 20.17 -50.30 14.24
N TRP A 2 19.33 -50.55 13.22
CA TRP A 2 19.02 -49.58 12.18
C TRP A 2 17.65 -48.89 12.35
N GLU A 3 16.89 -49.31 13.37
CA GLU A 3 15.55 -48.76 13.59
C GLU A 3 15.59 -47.35 14.17
N PHE A 4 14.67 -46.51 13.74
CA PHE A 4 14.48 -45.12 14.22
C PHE A 4 14.39 -45.05 15.75
N ARG A 5 13.76 -46.04 16.38
CA ARG A 5 13.61 -46.13 17.86
C ARG A 5 14.92 -46.36 18.60
N ALA A 6 15.94 -46.97 17.97
CA ALA A 6 17.24 -47.24 18.56
C ALA A 6 18.15 -46.02 18.61
N LYS A 7 17.80 -44.94 17.94
CA LYS A 7 18.60 -43.70 17.88
C LYS A 7 18.32 -42.80 19.08
N PRO A 8 19.34 -42.06 19.56
CA PRO A 8 19.17 -41.09 20.63
C PRO A 8 18.18 -39.98 20.21
N ALA A 9 17.51 -39.36 21.18
CA ALA A 9 16.42 -38.43 20.98
C ALA A 9 16.76 -37.28 20.01
N TRP A 10 17.97 -36.74 20.08
CA TRP A 10 18.42 -35.66 19.22
C TRP A 10 18.54 -36.05 17.73
N GLN A 11 18.97 -37.32 17.45
CA GLN A 11 19.03 -37.81 16.07
C GLN A 11 17.64 -38.02 15.50
N ARG A 12 16.70 -38.52 16.31
CA ARG A 12 15.30 -38.66 15.92
C ARG A 12 14.68 -37.28 15.62
N LEU A 13 14.99 -36.30 16.47
CA LEU A 13 14.56 -34.92 16.25
C LEU A 13 15.10 -34.35 14.92
N LEU A 14 16.40 -34.59 14.63
CA LEU A 14 17.00 -34.15 13.36
C LEU A 14 16.36 -34.81 12.13
N ILE A 15 16.03 -36.09 12.21
CA ILE A 15 15.36 -36.80 11.11
C ILE A 15 13.96 -36.24 10.90
N MET A 16 13.20 -35.97 11.97
CA MET A 16 11.85 -35.41 11.89
C MET A 16 11.86 -33.98 11.39
N LEU A 17 12.80 -33.16 11.86
CA LEU A 17 12.93 -31.74 11.44
C LEU A 17 13.62 -31.60 10.09
N GLY A 18 14.34 -32.60 9.61
CA GLY A 18 15.15 -32.53 8.39
C GLY A 18 14.35 -32.09 7.18
N GLY A 19 13.15 -32.63 6.99
CA GLY A 19 12.27 -32.20 5.90
C GLY A 19 11.84 -30.77 6.00
N VAL A 20 11.48 -30.29 7.20
CA VAL A 20 11.08 -28.90 7.43
C VAL A 20 12.26 -27.97 7.23
N LEU A 21 13.44 -28.30 7.77
CA LEU A 21 14.66 -27.49 7.62
C LEU A 21 15.08 -27.37 6.15
N VAL A 22 15.04 -28.46 5.39
CA VAL A 22 15.35 -28.43 3.96
C VAL A 22 14.37 -27.53 3.20
N ASN A 23 13.08 -27.63 3.50
CA ASN A 23 12.07 -26.77 2.86
C ASN A 23 12.28 -25.28 3.19
N VAL A 24 12.62 -24.96 4.44
CA VAL A 24 12.94 -23.59 4.85
C VAL A 24 14.18 -23.07 4.13
N LEU A 25 15.25 -23.86 4.09
CA LEU A 25 16.48 -23.51 3.36
C LEU A 25 16.21 -23.31 1.86
N LEU A 26 15.44 -24.23 1.27
CA LEU A 26 15.07 -24.13 -0.14
C LEU A 26 14.24 -22.86 -0.41
N ALA A 27 13.29 -22.52 0.47
CA ALA A 27 12.51 -21.30 0.36
C ALA A 27 13.41 -20.05 0.40
N PHE A 28 14.40 -20.00 1.29
CA PHE A 28 15.38 -18.92 1.33
C PHE A 28 16.20 -18.84 0.03
N VAL A 29 16.69 -19.95 -0.49
CA VAL A 29 17.47 -19.98 -1.73
C VAL A 29 16.63 -19.47 -2.90
N ILE A 30 15.38 -19.92 -3.03
CA ILE A 30 14.46 -19.48 -4.07
C ILE A 30 14.17 -17.98 -3.90
N TYR A 31 13.87 -17.51 -2.69
CA TYR A 31 13.57 -16.12 -2.42
C TYR A 31 14.76 -15.19 -2.73
N ILE A 32 15.97 -15.57 -2.32
CA ILE A 32 17.19 -14.86 -2.67
C ILE A 32 17.39 -14.84 -4.19
N GLY A 33 17.16 -15.96 -4.87
CA GLY A 33 17.24 -16.03 -6.33
C GLY A 33 16.25 -15.10 -7.04
N ILE A 34 15.02 -15.00 -6.52
CA ILE A 34 14.00 -14.08 -7.03
C ILE A 34 14.43 -12.63 -6.82
N LEU A 35 14.85 -12.27 -5.60
CA LEU A 35 15.30 -10.91 -5.30
C LEU A 35 16.52 -10.50 -6.10
N PHE A 36 17.46 -11.44 -6.35
CA PHE A 36 18.65 -11.17 -7.13
C PHE A 36 18.34 -10.95 -8.62
N THR A 37 17.34 -11.65 -9.16
CA THR A 37 16.99 -11.60 -10.60
C THR A 37 16.04 -10.44 -10.93
N TRP A 38 15.02 -10.22 -10.10
CA TRP A 38 13.96 -9.22 -10.35
C TRP A 38 14.01 -8.01 -9.44
N GLY A 39 14.70 -8.12 -8.28
CA GLY A 39 14.73 -7.05 -7.28
C GLY A 39 13.38 -6.84 -6.59
N GLU A 40 13.25 -5.72 -5.90
CA GLU A 40 11.97 -5.23 -5.34
C GLU A 40 11.45 -4.07 -6.18
N THR A 41 10.18 -4.15 -6.56
CA THR A 41 9.47 -3.03 -7.18
C THR A 41 8.78 -2.22 -6.11
N TYR A 42 9.08 -0.94 -6.02
CA TYR A 42 8.42 0.00 -5.11
C TYR A 42 8.15 1.32 -5.82
N LEU A 43 7.18 2.08 -5.31
CA LEU A 43 6.88 3.41 -5.80
C LEU A 43 7.72 4.44 -5.01
N PRO A 44 8.70 5.11 -5.63
CA PRO A 44 9.40 6.21 -4.97
C PRO A 44 8.44 7.34 -4.63
N ALA A 45 8.50 7.87 -3.39
CA ALA A 45 7.60 8.95 -2.96
C ALA A 45 7.73 10.20 -3.85
N LYS A 46 8.91 10.49 -4.35
CA LYS A 46 9.18 11.59 -5.31
C LYS A 46 8.44 11.44 -6.65
N ASN A 47 8.04 10.22 -7.02
CA ASN A 47 7.30 9.96 -8.26
C ASN A 47 5.78 10.15 -8.10
N VAL A 48 5.29 10.39 -6.87
CA VAL A 48 3.88 10.72 -6.59
C VAL A 48 3.66 12.22 -6.82
N THR A 49 3.94 12.69 -8.03
CA THR A 49 3.94 14.12 -8.40
C THR A 49 2.55 14.75 -8.41
N TYR A 50 1.52 13.96 -8.59
CA TYR A 50 0.11 14.40 -8.55
C TYR A 50 -0.51 14.34 -7.16
N GLY A 51 0.30 13.98 -6.15
CA GLY A 51 -0.11 13.84 -4.76
C GLY A 51 -0.98 12.61 -4.53
N VAL A 52 -1.64 12.60 -3.39
CA VAL A 52 -2.44 11.46 -2.92
C VAL A 52 -3.93 11.78 -2.87
N VAL A 53 -4.75 10.73 -2.91
CA VAL A 53 -6.13 10.75 -2.46
C VAL A 53 -6.14 10.24 -1.03
N CYS A 54 -6.74 11.01 -0.13
CA CYS A 54 -6.80 10.73 1.29
C CYS A 54 -8.19 10.23 1.70
N ASP A 55 -8.26 9.23 2.55
CA ASP A 55 -9.50 8.85 3.24
C ASP A 55 -9.86 9.89 4.33
N SER A 56 -11.05 9.73 4.89
CA SER A 56 -11.63 10.59 5.94
C SER A 56 -10.69 10.77 7.14
N VAL A 57 -9.98 9.72 7.54
CA VAL A 57 -9.05 9.75 8.68
C VAL A 57 -7.92 10.75 8.45
N PHE A 58 -7.31 10.70 7.29
CA PHE A 58 -6.24 11.64 6.92
C PHE A 58 -6.77 13.06 6.68
N LYS A 59 -8.00 13.20 6.19
CA LYS A 59 -8.64 14.51 6.06
C LYS A 59 -8.90 15.17 7.41
N ASN A 60 -9.22 14.39 8.46
CA ASN A 60 -9.43 14.90 9.80
C ASN A 60 -8.19 15.54 10.43
N ILE A 61 -7.00 15.09 10.07
CA ILE A 61 -5.73 15.72 10.49
C ILE A 61 -5.30 16.89 9.57
N GLY A 62 -6.14 17.26 8.60
CA GLY A 62 -5.91 18.39 7.72
C GLY A 62 -5.25 18.06 6.38
N MET A 63 -5.00 16.77 6.06
CA MET A 63 -4.58 16.37 4.72
C MET A 63 -5.66 16.65 3.68
N ARG A 64 -5.23 16.93 2.46
CA ARG A 64 -6.12 17.19 1.31
C ARG A 64 -5.72 16.33 0.12
N ASN A 65 -6.71 16.04 -0.72
CA ASN A 65 -6.42 15.37 -1.99
C ASN A 65 -5.48 16.23 -2.83
N GLY A 66 -4.42 15.63 -3.33
CA GLY A 66 -3.39 16.33 -4.10
C GLY A 66 -2.16 16.74 -3.28
N ASP A 67 -2.16 16.53 -1.95
CA ASP A 67 -0.96 16.71 -1.14
C ASP A 67 0.11 15.69 -1.54
N ILE A 68 1.36 16.14 -1.64
CA ILE A 68 2.52 15.27 -1.89
C ILE A 68 3.23 15.06 -0.55
N ILE A 69 3.34 13.82 -0.09
CA ILE A 69 4.02 13.50 1.17
C ILE A 69 5.53 13.59 0.95
N VAL A 70 6.20 14.41 1.75
CA VAL A 70 7.65 14.66 1.64
C VAL A 70 8.41 14.01 2.77
N ALA A 71 7.94 14.17 4.00
CA ALA A 71 8.63 13.66 5.18
C ALA A 71 7.67 13.27 6.30
N LEU A 72 8.14 12.40 7.18
CA LEU A 72 7.53 12.04 8.46
C LEU A 72 8.55 12.36 9.56
N ASP A 73 8.14 13.10 10.60
CA ASP A 73 9.02 13.53 11.72
C ASP A 73 10.37 14.10 11.23
N ASN A 74 10.35 14.93 10.18
CA ASN A 74 11.53 15.50 9.51
C ASN A 74 12.43 14.48 8.79
N LYS A 75 12.03 13.21 8.70
CA LYS A 75 12.73 12.17 7.93
C LYS A 75 12.11 12.05 6.56
N GLU A 76 12.88 12.22 5.51
CA GLU A 76 12.43 12.10 4.13
C GLU A 76 11.84 10.71 3.85
N VAL A 77 10.68 10.66 3.21
CA VAL A 77 10.05 9.42 2.77
C VAL A 77 10.60 9.04 1.40
N VAL A 78 11.32 7.93 1.36
CA VAL A 78 11.90 7.42 0.10
C VAL A 78 10.90 6.58 -0.68
N ARG A 79 10.16 5.70 0.00
CA ARG A 79 9.18 4.79 -0.59
C ARG A 79 7.79 5.19 -0.15
N PHE A 80 6.88 5.32 -1.09
CA PHE A 80 5.48 5.65 -0.77
C PHE A 80 4.82 4.60 0.13
N ASP A 81 5.14 3.33 -0.11
CA ASP A 81 4.60 2.20 0.63
C ASP A 81 5.02 2.17 2.11
N ASP A 82 6.12 2.86 2.47
CA ASP A 82 6.60 2.95 3.85
C ASP A 82 5.85 4.00 4.70
N VAL A 83 5.05 4.88 4.09
CA VAL A 83 4.32 5.96 4.80
C VAL A 83 3.44 5.40 5.91
N LEU A 84 2.57 4.45 5.58
CA LEU A 84 1.66 3.85 6.57
C LEU A 84 2.38 3.02 7.63
N PRO A 85 3.33 2.13 7.28
CA PRO A 85 4.18 1.44 8.26
C PRO A 85 4.93 2.38 9.21
N GLU A 86 5.53 3.46 8.72
CA GLU A 86 6.24 4.43 9.56
C GLU A 86 5.28 5.09 10.58
N ILE A 87 4.08 5.50 10.13
CA ILE A 87 3.07 6.06 11.04
C ILE A 87 2.63 5.04 12.09
N LEU A 88 2.38 3.80 11.69
CA LEU A 88 1.83 2.76 12.58
C LEU A 88 2.86 2.22 13.56
N PHE A 89 4.07 1.90 13.11
CA PHE A 89 5.09 1.23 13.92
C PHE A 89 5.98 2.20 14.66
N ASN A 90 6.38 3.30 13.99
CA ASN A 90 7.27 4.30 14.58
C ASN A 90 6.50 5.43 15.29
N ARG A 91 5.17 5.42 15.23
CA ARG A 91 4.29 6.42 15.85
C ARG A 91 4.69 7.84 15.49
N SER A 92 4.88 8.08 14.19
CA SER A 92 5.21 9.40 13.71
C SER A 92 4.21 10.46 14.19
N LYS A 93 4.72 11.61 14.60
CA LYS A 93 3.94 12.71 15.18
C LYS A 93 3.57 13.77 14.16
N THR A 94 4.33 13.87 13.07
CA THR A 94 4.10 14.89 12.05
C THR A 94 4.22 14.32 10.65
N ILE A 95 3.35 14.80 9.76
CA ILE A 95 3.44 14.56 8.31
C ILE A 95 3.75 15.89 7.64
N GLN A 96 4.81 15.94 6.87
CA GLN A 96 5.12 17.09 6.04
C GLN A 96 4.67 16.82 4.61
N VAL A 97 3.84 17.71 4.10
CA VAL A 97 3.30 17.62 2.75
C VAL A 97 3.62 18.87 1.94
N LEU A 98 3.79 18.69 0.66
CA LEU A 98 3.86 19.81 -0.29
C LEU A 98 2.46 20.03 -0.87
N ARG A 99 1.89 21.21 -0.62
CA ARG A 99 0.56 21.63 -1.06
C ARG A 99 0.67 22.89 -1.90
N ASN A 100 0.33 22.82 -3.17
CA ASN A 100 0.44 23.94 -4.12
C ASN A 100 1.84 24.60 -4.15
N GLY A 101 2.90 23.82 -3.92
CA GLY A 101 4.27 24.32 -3.88
C GLY A 101 4.74 24.80 -2.50
N GLU A 102 3.87 24.86 -1.50
CA GLU A 102 4.21 25.23 -0.12
C GLU A 102 4.31 24.01 0.78
N GLN A 103 5.30 23.98 1.65
CA GLN A 103 5.46 22.91 2.63
C GLN A 103 4.56 23.17 3.85
N VAL A 104 3.69 22.20 4.15
CA VAL A 104 2.76 22.24 5.28
C VAL A 104 3.09 21.08 6.21
N SER A 105 3.21 21.35 7.51
CA SER A 105 3.36 20.34 8.54
C SER A 105 2.00 20.09 9.20
N LEU A 106 1.63 18.83 9.30
CA LEU A 106 0.37 18.38 9.90
C LEU A 106 0.70 17.50 11.10
N ASP A 107 0.05 17.76 12.22
CA ASP A 107 0.24 16.97 13.43
C ASP A 107 -0.64 15.72 13.40
N ILE A 108 -0.07 14.59 13.81
CA ILE A 108 -0.75 13.32 13.99
C ILE A 108 -1.14 13.19 15.46
N PRO A 109 -2.43 13.22 15.81
CA PRO A 109 -2.87 13.06 17.19
C PRO A 109 -2.59 11.65 17.73
N ASP A 110 -2.46 11.50 19.03
CA ASP A 110 -2.12 10.21 19.66
C ASP A 110 -3.19 9.13 19.47
N ASP A 111 -4.44 9.52 19.27
CA ASP A 111 -5.57 8.63 19.00
C ASP A 111 -5.73 8.26 17.53
N PHE A 112 -4.93 8.86 16.65
CA PHE A 112 -4.99 8.62 15.19
C PHE A 112 -4.82 7.14 14.84
N ILE A 113 -3.86 6.46 15.46
CA ILE A 113 -3.59 5.03 15.21
C ILE A 113 -4.79 4.18 15.66
N ALA A 114 -5.39 4.50 16.80
CA ALA A 114 -6.57 3.79 17.31
C ALA A 114 -7.75 3.95 16.34
N THR A 115 -7.99 5.17 15.86
CA THR A 115 -9.04 5.48 14.87
C THR A 115 -8.79 4.74 13.54
N LEU A 116 -7.56 4.69 13.11
CA LEU A 116 -7.15 4.02 11.87
C LEU A 116 -7.36 2.50 11.95
N LEU A 117 -7.01 1.88 13.08
CA LEU A 117 -7.23 0.46 13.33
C LEU A 117 -8.73 0.12 13.48
N GLU A 118 -9.51 0.97 14.13
CA GLU A 118 -10.96 0.78 14.28
C GLU A 118 -11.67 0.82 12.92
N LEU A 119 -11.32 1.77 12.07
CA LEU A 119 -11.89 1.87 10.72
C LEU A 119 -11.43 0.74 9.81
N SER A 120 -10.17 0.34 9.90
CA SER A 120 -9.64 -0.83 9.19
C SER A 120 -10.37 -2.12 9.56
N SER A 121 -10.76 -2.28 10.82
CA SER A 121 -11.49 -3.45 11.29
C SER A 121 -12.97 -3.47 10.85
N LYS A 122 -13.59 -2.31 10.71
CA LYS A 122 -15.00 -2.16 10.28
C LYS A 122 -15.19 -2.19 8.78
N SER A 123 -14.20 -1.74 8.02
CA SER A 123 -14.22 -1.74 6.57
C SER A 123 -13.45 -2.95 6.04
N PHE A 124 -14.14 -4.07 5.87
CA PHE A 124 -13.62 -5.22 5.11
C PHE A 124 -13.45 -4.91 3.60
N LYS A 125 -13.84 -3.73 3.17
CA LYS A 125 -13.49 -3.17 1.87
C LYS A 125 -12.20 -2.38 2.05
N LEU A 126 -11.11 -2.95 1.56
CA LEU A 126 -9.81 -2.32 1.37
C LEU A 126 -9.94 -1.08 0.44
N ASN A 127 -10.52 -0.01 0.93
CA ASN A 127 -10.21 1.28 0.36
C ASN A 127 -8.85 1.66 0.93
N PRO A 128 -7.81 1.75 0.11
CA PRO A 128 -6.50 2.15 0.60
C PRO A 128 -6.63 3.54 1.23
N LEU A 129 -6.15 3.67 2.47
CA LEU A 129 -6.22 4.89 3.28
C LEU A 129 -5.54 6.09 2.58
N LEU A 130 -4.47 5.78 1.84
CA LEU A 130 -3.74 6.70 0.97
C LEU A 130 -3.55 6.04 -0.38
N THR A 131 -3.96 6.71 -1.44
CA THR A 131 -3.78 6.23 -2.82
C THR A 131 -3.03 7.28 -3.62
N PRO A 132 -1.92 6.92 -4.28
CA PRO A 132 -1.25 7.86 -5.17
C PRO A 132 -2.16 8.20 -6.35
N ARG A 133 -2.21 9.48 -6.71
CA ARG A 133 -2.91 9.91 -7.93
C ARG A 133 -2.05 9.57 -9.13
N ILE A 134 -2.63 8.84 -10.04
CA ILE A 134 -1.99 8.49 -11.32
C ILE A 134 -2.65 9.34 -12.39
N PRO A 135 -1.88 10.04 -13.24
CA PRO A 135 -2.45 10.72 -14.40
C PRO A 135 -3.07 9.64 -15.29
N VAL A 136 -4.33 9.82 -15.62
CA VAL A 136 -5.03 8.97 -16.57
C VAL A 136 -5.18 9.75 -17.86
N ASP A 137 -4.58 9.30 -18.93
CA ASP A 137 -4.74 9.87 -20.27
C ASP A 137 -6.13 9.52 -20.83
N GLY A 138 -7.16 10.06 -20.18
CA GLY A 138 -8.56 9.78 -20.46
C GLY A 138 -9.09 8.57 -19.65
N ILE A 139 -10.35 8.66 -19.28
CA ILE A 139 -11.08 7.57 -18.63
C ILE A 139 -11.75 6.76 -19.75
N GLU A 140 -11.24 5.56 -20.01
CA GLU A 140 -11.87 4.62 -20.94
C GLU A 140 -12.86 3.72 -20.20
N ILE A 141 -14.06 3.61 -20.72
CA ILE A 141 -15.11 2.77 -20.16
C ILE A 141 -14.79 1.31 -20.46
N GLN A 142 -14.46 0.54 -19.42
CA GLN A 142 -14.13 -0.88 -19.56
C GLN A 142 -15.37 -1.76 -19.58
N ASP A 143 -16.35 -1.46 -18.71
CA ASP A 143 -17.59 -2.23 -18.61
C ASP A 143 -18.69 -1.43 -17.91
N PHE A 144 -19.93 -1.90 -18.01
CA PHE A 144 -21.10 -1.32 -17.35
C PHE A 144 -21.67 -2.33 -16.34
N GLY A 145 -22.15 -1.85 -15.20
CA GLY A 145 -22.95 -2.66 -14.29
C GLY A 145 -24.33 -3.00 -14.89
N ASP A 146 -25.02 -3.98 -14.32
CA ASP A 146 -26.30 -4.50 -14.79
C ASP A 146 -27.39 -3.42 -14.96
N TYR A 147 -27.29 -2.30 -14.23
CA TYR A 147 -28.16 -1.12 -14.34
C TYR A 147 -27.32 0.14 -14.48
N SER A 148 -26.98 0.51 -15.70
CA SER A 148 -26.15 1.68 -15.97
C SER A 148 -26.90 2.77 -16.71
N VAL A 149 -27.19 3.87 -16.03
CA VAL A 149 -27.76 5.09 -16.63
C VAL A 149 -26.87 5.64 -17.75
N ALA A 150 -25.55 5.46 -17.62
CA ALA A 150 -24.58 5.88 -18.63
C ALA A 150 -24.75 5.08 -19.94
N TYR A 151 -25.02 3.76 -19.84
CA TYR A 151 -25.30 2.92 -20.99
C TYR A 151 -26.59 3.34 -21.68
N ASP A 152 -27.64 3.64 -20.91
CA ASP A 152 -28.96 4.10 -21.44
C ASP A 152 -28.82 5.49 -22.08
N ALA A 153 -27.91 6.33 -21.57
CA ALA A 153 -27.57 7.62 -22.15
C ALA A 153 -26.72 7.54 -23.44
N GLY A 154 -26.38 6.33 -23.88
CA GLY A 154 -25.68 6.11 -25.14
C GLY A 154 -24.18 5.85 -25.04
N MET A 155 -23.59 5.83 -23.85
CA MET A 155 -22.18 5.46 -23.66
C MET A 155 -21.95 3.97 -23.98
N ARG A 156 -20.79 3.64 -24.50
CA ARG A 156 -20.40 2.27 -24.88
C ARG A 156 -19.03 1.91 -24.31
N LYS A 157 -18.79 0.62 -24.19
CA LYS A 157 -17.47 0.07 -23.86
C LYS A 157 -16.42 0.55 -24.87
N GLY A 158 -15.29 1.03 -24.39
CA GLY A 158 -14.23 1.61 -25.21
C GLY A 158 -14.35 3.13 -25.44
N ASP A 159 -15.47 3.75 -25.02
CA ASP A 159 -15.61 5.20 -25.10
C ASP A 159 -14.60 5.86 -24.13
N LYS A 160 -13.96 6.95 -24.59
CA LYS A 160 -13.09 7.78 -23.76
C LYS A 160 -13.80 9.05 -23.32
N ILE A 161 -13.84 9.24 -22.01
CA ILE A 161 -14.37 10.47 -21.43
C ILE A 161 -13.31 11.55 -21.57
N LEU A 162 -13.57 12.56 -22.41
CA LEU A 162 -12.64 13.66 -22.66
C LEU A 162 -12.84 14.84 -21.70
N SER A 163 -14.08 15.07 -21.29
CA SER A 163 -14.41 16.14 -20.35
C SER A 163 -15.73 15.90 -19.66
N VAL A 164 -15.91 16.44 -18.48
CA VAL A 164 -17.17 16.43 -17.74
C VAL A 164 -17.54 17.87 -17.41
N ASN A 165 -18.69 18.35 -17.90
CA ASN A 165 -19.15 19.74 -17.72
C ASN A 165 -18.10 20.81 -18.14
N GLY A 166 -17.32 20.51 -19.20
CA GLY A 166 -16.28 21.39 -19.69
C GLY A 166 -14.94 21.34 -18.90
N HIS A 167 -14.83 20.48 -17.91
CA HIS A 167 -13.58 20.20 -17.19
C HIS A 167 -12.92 18.97 -17.81
N THR A 168 -11.66 19.12 -18.23
CA THR A 168 -10.79 18.06 -18.79
C THR A 168 -9.92 17.44 -17.71
#